data_10406e5ac7e5c29ae6a80a6bd00da024
#
_entry.id   10406e5ac7e5c29ae6a80a6bd00da024
#
_cell.length_a   1.000
_cell.length_b   1.000
_cell.length_c   1.000
_cell.angle_alpha   90.00
_cell.angle_beta   90.00
_cell.angle_gamma   90.00
#
_symmetry.space_group_name_H-M   'P 1'
#
loop_
_entity.id
_entity.type
_entity.pdbx_description
1 polymer ?
#
loop_
_entity_poly.entity_id
_entity_poly.type
_entity_poly.pdbx_seq_one_letter_code
_entity_poly.pdbx_strand_id
1 'polypeptide(L)'
;METEFSTEVKQVAAVFKEYRNSIDIYTEDKVEDKAFYVTLLQRLIKDTDIKINDIHPLGCKADVISACKTDDDRRRPCLYIVDGDIYLQYKTEEPVENLYRLDSYCIENYVICEESVCQTAYELNGGRFSMDEIKSRINYLGVLMNSLSLIDLFFWYSIQSELFGEFELRHINSYFNMRNAIVDNQIVSNRIEEIKEGLINHNYTKELLEESLIKREEKFEKSIDSLLKIVSGKDFLIPLFCNVINHRVCSISLPKEAWKYHFSKTCNLDRLGELKKAIISACLVYQQKNTEN
;
A
#
# COMPACT_ATOMS: atom_id res chain seq x y z
N MET A 1 35.59 -5.40 -0.38
CA MET A 1 36.31 -4.19 -0.83
C MET A 1 35.34 -3.41 -1.68
N GLU A 2 34.58 -2.52 -1.06
CA GLU A 2 33.71 -1.58 -1.79
C GLU A 2 34.63 -0.57 -2.46
N THR A 3 34.67 -0.57 -3.78
CA THR A 3 35.37 0.44 -4.57
C THR A 3 34.62 1.76 -4.40
N GLU A 4 35.14 2.66 -3.58
CA GLU A 4 34.67 4.05 -3.57
C GLU A 4 34.93 4.67 -4.94
N PHE A 5 33.89 4.86 -5.71
CA PHE A 5 33.98 5.64 -6.95
C PHE A 5 34.34 7.10 -6.64
N SER A 6 35.18 7.69 -7.49
CA SER A 6 35.54 9.10 -7.36
C SER A 6 34.29 10.00 -7.43
N THR A 7 34.36 11.19 -6.85
CA THR A 7 33.25 12.16 -6.86
C THR A 7 32.78 12.49 -8.29
N GLU A 8 33.69 12.53 -9.25
CA GLU A 8 33.39 12.74 -10.67
C GLU A 8 32.57 11.58 -11.27
N VAL A 9 32.92 10.34 -10.96
CA VAL A 9 32.15 9.17 -11.41
C VAL A 9 30.77 9.13 -10.76
N LYS A 10 30.64 9.53 -9.49
CA LYS A 10 29.35 9.65 -8.80
C LYS A 10 28.51 10.76 -9.43
N GLN A 11 29.09 11.90 -9.82
CA GLN A 11 28.40 12.97 -10.52
C GLN A 11 27.95 12.58 -11.92
N VAL A 12 28.83 11.93 -12.70
CA VAL A 12 28.48 11.41 -14.03
C VAL A 12 27.38 10.34 -13.94
N ALA A 13 27.44 9.44 -12.97
CA ALA A 13 26.40 8.44 -12.72
C ALA A 13 25.06 9.08 -12.27
N ALA A 14 25.11 10.16 -11.48
CA ALA A 14 23.93 10.94 -11.14
C ALA A 14 23.29 11.59 -12.36
N VAL A 15 24.11 12.26 -13.20
CA VAL A 15 23.66 12.85 -14.47
C VAL A 15 23.04 11.79 -15.40
N PHE A 16 23.63 10.59 -15.54
CA PHE A 16 23.02 9.51 -16.32
C PHE A 16 21.70 8.98 -15.72
N LYS A 17 21.54 9.00 -14.40
CA LYS A 17 20.25 8.67 -13.76
C LYS A 17 19.21 9.76 -14.00
N GLU A 18 19.64 11.03 -13.95
CA GLU A 18 18.77 12.19 -14.25
C GLU A 18 18.14 12.11 -15.64
N TYR A 19 18.88 11.67 -16.67
CA TYR A 19 18.34 11.55 -18.04
C TYR A 19 17.40 10.36 -18.27
N ARG A 20 17.19 9.46 -17.29
CA ARG A 20 16.35 8.27 -17.48
C ARG A 20 14.89 8.47 -17.08
N ASN A 21 14.62 9.33 -16.13
CA ASN A 21 13.27 9.62 -15.67
C ASN A 21 12.76 10.96 -16.23
N SER A 22 11.47 11.07 -16.52
CA SER A 22 10.81 12.36 -16.79
C SER A 22 10.42 13.07 -15.49
N ILE A 23 10.25 12.33 -14.40
CA ILE A 23 9.86 12.80 -13.08
C ILE A 23 10.57 11.98 -12.01
N ASP A 24 11.00 12.59 -10.93
CA ASP A 24 11.57 11.91 -9.78
C ASP A 24 10.46 11.57 -8.78
N ILE A 25 10.33 10.28 -8.47
CA ILE A 25 9.33 9.77 -7.54
C ILE A 25 10.02 9.34 -6.26
N TYR A 26 9.57 9.91 -5.13
CA TYR A 26 10.05 9.59 -3.79
C TYR A 26 8.98 8.82 -3.02
N THR A 27 9.37 7.76 -2.31
CA THR A 27 8.44 6.85 -1.59
C THR A 27 8.96 6.51 -0.19
N GLU A 28 8.06 6.00 0.67
CA GLU A 28 8.41 5.56 2.02
C GLU A 28 9.28 4.31 1.99
N ASP A 29 9.08 3.35 1.27
CA ASP A 29 9.58 1.99 1.35
C ASP A 29 11.12 1.82 1.25
N LYS A 30 11.56 0.59 1.03
CA LYS A 30 12.97 0.22 0.95
C LYS A 30 13.42 0.03 -0.50
N VAL A 31 14.72 -0.11 -0.69
CA VAL A 31 15.35 -0.34 -2.01
C VAL A 31 14.82 -1.62 -2.67
N GLU A 32 14.49 -2.63 -1.87
CA GLU A 32 13.96 -3.92 -2.33
C GLU A 32 12.58 -3.79 -2.99
N ASP A 33 11.81 -2.76 -2.65
CA ASP A 33 10.49 -2.50 -3.22
C ASP A 33 10.53 -1.75 -4.57
N LYS A 34 11.69 -1.29 -5.03
CA LYS A 34 11.84 -0.53 -6.29
C LYS A 34 11.23 -1.23 -7.50
N ALA A 35 11.48 -2.53 -7.66
CA ALA A 35 10.96 -3.29 -8.81
C ALA A 35 9.42 -3.31 -8.83
N PHE A 36 8.79 -3.40 -7.67
CA PHE A 36 7.35 -3.31 -7.50
C PHE A 36 6.81 -1.95 -7.95
N TYR A 37 7.35 -0.85 -7.40
CA TYR A 37 6.90 0.50 -7.75
C TYR A 37 7.14 0.84 -9.22
N VAL A 38 8.34 0.58 -9.73
CA VAL A 38 8.68 0.86 -11.13
C VAL A 38 7.72 0.13 -12.07
N THR A 39 7.46 -1.16 -11.82
CA THR A 39 6.52 -1.94 -12.64
C THR A 39 5.11 -1.36 -12.60
N LEU A 40 4.62 -1.01 -11.41
CA LEU A 40 3.28 -0.46 -11.21
C LEU A 40 3.14 0.90 -11.90
N LEU A 41 4.09 1.81 -11.66
CA LEU A 41 4.05 3.17 -12.20
C LEU A 41 4.26 3.21 -13.71
N GLN A 42 5.15 2.40 -14.28
CA GLN A 42 5.32 2.29 -15.74
C GLN A 42 4.03 1.82 -16.42
N ARG A 43 3.33 0.85 -15.82
CA ARG A 43 2.03 0.40 -16.33
C ARG A 43 0.98 1.50 -16.23
N LEU A 44 0.99 2.27 -15.14
CA LEU A 44 0.03 3.35 -14.90
C LEU A 44 0.15 4.49 -15.92
N ILE A 45 1.37 4.82 -16.35
CA ILE A 45 1.64 5.94 -17.27
C ILE A 45 1.91 5.49 -18.71
N LYS A 46 1.68 4.22 -19.05
CA LYS A 46 2.05 3.62 -20.35
C LYS A 46 1.49 4.33 -21.58
N ASP A 47 0.41 5.07 -21.41
CA ASP A 47 -0.28 5.85 -22.46
C ASP A 47 0.13 7.34 -22.46
N THR A 48 1.23 7.68 -21.81
CA THR A 48 1.84 9.02 -21.76
C THR A 48 3.28 8.98 -22.26
N ASP A 49 3.87 10.14 -22.53
CA ASP A 49 5.29 10.26 -22.85
C ASP A 49 6.21 10.31 -21.60
N ILE A 50 5.63 10.18 -20.41
CA ILE A 50 6.36 10.20 -19.14
C ILE A 50 7.12 8.89 -18.96
N LYS A 51 8.40 8.98 -18.55
CA LYS A 51 9.27 7.82 -18.28
C LYS A 51 9.60 7.78 -16.80
N ILE A 52 9.38 6.61 -16.17
CA ILE A 52 9.76 6.29 -14.80
C ILE A 52 10.55 4.99 -14.86
N ASN A 53 11.88 5.06 -14.75
CA ASN A 53 12.77 3.88 -14.81
C ASN A 53 13.36 3.54 -13.43
N ASP A 54 13.29 4.47 -12.48
CA ASP A 54 13.72 4.30 -11.10
C ASP A 54 12.90 5.17 -10.16
N ILE A 55 12.89 4.83 -8.88
CA ILE A 55 12.29 5.62 -7.80
C ILE A 55 13.29 5.81 -6.66
N HIS A 56 13.01 6.74 -5.77
CA HIS A 56 13.87 7.10 -4.64
C HIS A 56 13.18 6.77 -3.30
N PRO A 57 13.38 5.56 -2.76
CA PRO A 57 12.86 5.23 -1.43
C PRO A 57 13.61 6.00 -0.36
N LEU A 58 12.88 6.66 0.53
CA LEU A 58 13.43 7.50 1.60
C LEU A 58 13.30 6.85 3.00
N GLY A 59 12.60 5.73 3.09
CA GLY A 59 12.48 4.94 4.31
C GLY A 59 11.15 5.10 5.02
N CYS A 60 10.92 6.18 5.76
CA CYS A 60 9.70 6.38 6.51
C CYS A 60 8.89 7.62 6.04
N LYS A 61 7.60 7.66 6.40
CA LYS A 61 6.69 8.76 6.08
C LYS A 61 7.23 10.14 6.50
N ALA A 62 7.84 10.21 7.68
CA ALA A 62 8.39 11.46 8.19
C ALA A 62 9.55 11.97 7.31
N ASP A 63 10.40 11.06 6.83
CA ASP A 63 11.52 11.40 5.95
C ASP A 63 11.02 11.90 4.59
N VAL A 64 10.01 11.24 4.00
CA VAL A 64 9.38 11.67 2.73
C VAL A 64 8.75 13.05 2.87
N ILE A 65 7.98 13.29 3.93
CA ILE A 65 7.34 14.60 4.18
C ILE A 65 8.40 15.68 4.43
N SER A 66 9.44 15.37 5.21
CA SER A 66 10.53 16.30 5.48
C SER A 66 11.27 16.67 4.19
N ALA A 67 11.63 15.67 3.38
CA ALA A 67 12.27 15.89 2.09
C ALA A 67 11.40 16.76 1.17
N CYS A 68 10.10 16.46 1.07
CA CYS A 68 9.16 17.24 0.28
C CYS A 68 9.11 18.72 0.69
N LYS A 69 9.12 18.99 2.01
CA LYS A 69 9.05 20.38 2.55
C LYS A 69 10.35 21.17 2.42
N THR A 70 11.49 20.49 2.34
CA THR A 70 12.82 21.12 2.25
C THR A 70 13.37 21.19 0.83
N ASP A 71 12.65 20.61 -0.16
CA ASP A 71 13.05 20.62 -1.57
C ASP A 71 12.67 21.94 -2.25
N ASP A 72 13.46 22.98 -1.98
CA ASP A 72 13.24 24.33 -2.52
C ASP A 72 13.87 24.54 -3.91
N ASP A 73 14.93 23.78 -4.27
CA ASP A 73 15.69 23.91 -5.53
C ASP A 73 15.33 22.79 -6.52
N ARG A 74 14.07 22.73 -6.89
CA ARG A 74 13.53 21.69 -7.79
C ARG A 74 13.96 21.94 -9.22
N ARG A 75 15.00 21.23 -9.64
CA ARG A 75 15.52 21.29 -11.02
C ARG A 75 14.78 20.36 -11.99
N ARG A 76 13.85 19.55 -11.48
CA ARG A 76 13.07 18.56 -12.25
C ARG A 76 11.68 18.37 -11.66
N PRO A 77 10.71 17.87 -12.44
CA PRO A 77 9.45 17.45 -11.88
C PRO A 77 9.69 16.40 -10.79
N CYS A 78 9.00 16.52 -9.66
CA CYS A 78 9.07 15.54 -8.59
C CYS A 78 7.70 15.31 -7.96
N LEU A 79 7.50 14.11 -7.41
CA LEU A 79 6.33 13.76 -6.63
C LEU A 79 6.75 12.89 -5.45
N TYR A 80 6.33 13.28 -4.27
CA TYR A 80 6.53 12.56 -3.03
C TYR A 80 5.26 11.78 -2.70
N ILE A 81 5.35 10.45 -2.57
CA ILE A 81 4.20 9.57 -2.35
C ILE A 81 4.31 9.01 -0.94
N VAL A 82 3.25 9.18 -0.15
CA VAL A 82 3.14 8.63 1.20
C VAL A 82 1.89 7.78 1.35
N ASP A 83 1.98 6.75 2.20
CA ASP A 83 0.87 5.89 2.56
C ASP A 83 -0.21 6.68 3.32
N GLY A 84 -1.45 6.26 3.17
CA GLY A 84 -2.55 6.81 3.95
C GLY A 84 -2.49 6.38 5.40
N ASP A 85 -2.07 5.14 5.65
CA ASP A 85 -2.00 4.47 6.95
C ASP A 85 -3.33 4.45 7.70
N ILE A 86 -3.26 4.16 9.00
CA ILE A 86 -4.40 4.19 9.90
C ILE A 86 -5.02 5.59 10.02
N TYR A 87 -4.23 6.64 9.71
CA TYR A 87 -4.64 8.04 9.80
C TYR A 87 -5.78 8.40 8.85
N LEU A 88 -5.96 7.68 7.74
CA LEU A 88 -7.10 7.84 6.83
C LEU A 88 -8.45 7.86 7.55
N GLN A 89 -8.54 7.17 8.69
CA GLN A 89 -9.80 6.97 9.37
C GLN A 89 -10.20 8.17 10.24
N TYR A 90 -9.24 8.97 10.73
CA TYR A 90 -9.53 10.03 11.70
C TYR A 90 -8.81 11.36 11.48
N LYS A 91 -7.78 11.41 10.63
CA LYS A 91 -7.07 12.68 10.33
C LYS A 91 -7.49 13.24 8.97
N THR A 92 -7.63 14.55 8.93
CA THR A 92 -7.59 15.34 7.68
C THR A 92 -6.29 16.12 7.71
N GLU A 93 -5.46 15.92 6.70
CA GLU A 93 -4.16 16.59 6.61
C GLU A 93 -4.20 17.66 5.53
N GLU A 94 -3.54 18.80 5.79
CA GLU A 94 -3.43 19.90 4.84
C GLU A 94 -2.66 19.46 3.59
N PRO A 95 -3.09 19.89 2.40
CA PRO A 95 -2.37 19.63 1.15
C PRO A 95 -0.97 20.24 1.19
N VAL A 96 0.03 19.48 0.75
CA VAL A 96 1.40 19.96 0.57
C VAL A 96 1.75 19.83 -0.91
N GLU A 97 2.33 20.88 -1.51
CA GLU A 97 2.70 20.87 -2.93
C GLU A 97 3.66 19.72 -3.23
N ASN A 98 3.38 18.95 -4.28
CA ASN A 98 4.10 17.75 -4.72
C ASN A 98 4.11 16.58 -3.72
N LEU A 99 3.34 16.64 -2.64
CA LEU A 99 3.09 15.49 -1.76
C LEU A 99 1.75 14.84 -2.13
N TYR A 100 1.80 13.61 -2.58
CA TYR A 100 0.63 12.79 -2.84
C TYR A 100 0.44 11.78 -1.72
N ARG A 101 -0.68 11.88 -1.03
CA ARG A 101 -1.07 10.90 -0.02
C ARG A 101 -2.03 9.90 -0.65
N LEU A 102 -1.71 8.63 -0.52
CA LEU A 102 -2.59 7.56 -0.98
C LEU A 102 -3.94 7.63 -0.23
N ASP A 103 -5.02 7.40 -0.94
CA ASP A 103 -6.38 7.31 -0.37
C ASP A 103 -6.71 5.90 0.14
N SER A 104 -5.71 5.02 0.21
CA SER A 104 -5.75 3.69 0.81
C SER A 104 -4.63 3.54 1.84
N TYR A 105 -4.71 2.51 2.67
CA TYR A 105 -3.76 2.27 3.77
C TYR A 105 -2.31 2.31 3.28
N CYS A 106 -1.99 1.61 2.21
CA CYS A 106 -0.68 1.63 1.56
C CYS A 106 -0.80 1.34 0.05
N ILE A 107 0.29 1.46 -0.68
CA ILE A 107 0.30 1.25 -2.14
C ILE A 107 -0.07 -0.19 -2.51
N GLU A 108 0.23 -1.17 -1.67
CA GLU A 108 -0.11 -2.56 -1.91
C GLU A 108 -1.62 -2.83 -1.96
N ASN A 109 -2.43 -1.99 -1.33
CA ASN A 109 -3.89 -2.11 -1.40
C ASN A 109 -4.43 -2.03 -2.83
N TYR A 110 -3.73 -1.32 -3.72
CA TYR A 110 -4.15 -1.13 -5.11
C TYR A 110 -3.84 -2.33 -6.00
N VAL A 111 -2.88 -3.17 -5.63
CA VAL A 111 -2.50 -4.31 -6.46
C VAL A 111 -3.28 -5.59 -6.15
N ILE A 112 -4.14 -5.55 -5.13
CA ILE A 112 -4.97 -6.67 -4.71
C ILE A 112 -6.31 -6.61 -5.45
N CYS A 113 -6.41 -7.38 -6.52
CA CYS A 113 -7.62 -7.61 -7.29
C CYS A 113 -7.68 -9.07 -7.77
N GLU A 114 -8.83 -9.51 -8.26
CA GLU A 114 -8.99 -10.91 -8.70
C GLU A 114 -7.99 -11.26 -9.79
N GLU A 115 -7.79 -10.36 -10.76
CA GLU A 115 -6.89 -10.57 -11.88
C GLU A 115 -5.46 -10.80 -11.41
N SER A 116 -4.92 -9.94 -10.53
CA SER A 116 -3.55 -10.07 -10.05
C SER A 116 -3.33 -11.31 -9.21
N VAL A 117 -4.27 -11.62 -8.33
CA VAL A 117 -4.20 -12.79 -7.44
C VAL A 117 -4.30 -14.08 -8.25
N CYS A 118 -5.28 -14.19 -9.17
CA CYS A 118 -5.48 -15.39 -9.97
C CYS A 118 -4.37 -15.59 -11.01
N GLN A 119 -3.91 -14.51 -11.66
CA GLN A 119 -2.82 -14.59 -12.64
C GLN A 119 -1.51 -15.02 -11.99
N THR A 120 -1.20 -14.47 -10.82
CA THR A 120 -0.01 -14.88 -10.05
C THR A 120 -0.10 -16.34 -9.66
N ALA A 121 -1.24 -16.79 -9.16
CA ALA A 121 -1.45 -18.20 -8.83
C ALA A 121 -1.32 -19.11 -10.05
N TYR A 122 -1.82 -18.69 -11.22
CA TYR A 122 -1.69 -19.42 -12.47
C TYR A 122 -0.21 -19.55 -12.90
N GLU A 123 0.54 -18.47 -12.88
CA GLU A 123 1.98 -18.50 -13.22
C GLU A 123 2.75 -19.41 -12.27
N LEU A 124 2.51 -19.30 -10.98
CA LEU A 124 3.24 -20.04 -9.95
C LEU A 124 2.90 -21.53 -9.88
N ASN A 125 1.70 -21.95 -10.31
CA ASN A 125 1.37 -23.39 -10.35
C ASN A 125 1.92 -24.12 -11.60
N GLY A 126 2.57 -23.39 -12.51
CA GLY A 126 3.19 -23.97 -13.72
C GLY A 126 2.18 -24.56 -14.70
N GLY A 127 0.97 -24.03 -14.79
CA GLY A 127 -0.07 -24.46 -15.72
C GLY A 127 -0.76 -25.79 -15.36
N ARG A 128 -0.61 -26.28 -14.11
CA ARG A 128 -1.28 -27.52 -13.66
C ARG A 128 -2.81 -27.38 -13.59
N PHE A 129 -3.29 -26.18 -13.32
CA PHE A 129 -4.71 -25.83 -13.29
C PHE A 129 -4.99 -24.78 -14.33
N SER A 130 -6.15 -24.84 -14.99
CA SER A 130 -6.65 -23.77 -15.85
C SER A 130 -6.98 -22.52 -15.03
N MET A 131 -7.12 -21.37 -15.70
CA MET A 131 -7.50 -20.12 -15.04
C MET A 131 -8.86 -20.23 -14.34
N ASP A 132 -9.83 -20.92 -14.92
CA ASP A 132 -11.15 -21.12 -14.33
C ASP A 132 -11.09 -21.98 -13.05
N GLU A 133 -10.25 -23.02 -13.05
CA GLU A 133 -10.01 -23.81 -11.86
C GLU A 133 -9.33 -23.00 -10.77
N ILE A 134 -8.37 -22.12 -11.12
CA ILE A 134 -7.70 -21.23 -10.17
C ILE A 134 -8.69 -20.25 -9.56
N LYS A 135 -9.52 -19.59 -10.37
CA LYS A 135 -10.57 -18.68 -9.87
C LYS A 135 -11.53 -19.39 -8.93
N SER A 136 -11.97 -20.59 -9.29
CA SER A 136 -12.84 -21.40 -8.43
C SER A 136 -12.17 -21.79 -7.11
N ARG A 137 -10.90 -22.19 -7.13
CA ARG A 137 -10.14 -22.60 -5.94
C ARG A 137 -9.88 -21.42 -5.02
N ILE A 138 -9.44 -20.29 -5.56
CA ILE A 138 -9.15 -19.07 -4.78
C ILE A 138 -10.43 -18.50 -4.21
N ASN A 139 -11.51 -18.41 -5.02
CA ASN A 139 -12.77 -17.77 -4.64
C ASN A 139 -12.53 -16.38 -4.03
N TYR A 140 -11.94 -15.48 -4.84
CA TYR A 140 -11.48 -14.16 -4.41
C TYR A 140 -12.51 -13.39 -3.60
N LEU A 141 -13.74 -13.25 -4.12
CA LEU A 141 -14.82 -12.56 -3.41
C LEU A 141 -15.20 -13.23 -2.10
N GLY A 142 -15.24 -14.58 -2.07
CA GLY A 142 -15.52 -15.33 -0.85
C GLY A 142 -14.44 -15.11 0.22
N VAL A 143 -13.17 -14.99 -0.17
CA VAL A 143 -12.08 -14.65 0.77
C VAL A 143 -12.28 -13.27 1.36
N LEU A 144 -12.56 -12.25 0.54
CA LEU A 144 -12.79 -10.89 1.02
C LEU A 144 -14.04 -10.78 1.91
N MET A 145 -15.14 -11.42 1.53
CA MET A 145 -16.36 -11.46 2.35
C MET A 145 -16.12 -12.08 3.72
N ASN A 146 -15.33 -13.15 3.80
CA ASN A 146 -14.95 -13.77 5.06
C ASN A 146 -13.97 -12.93 5.90
N SER A 147 -13.39 -11.90 5.32
CA SER A 147 -12.39 -11.03 5.95
C SER A 147 -12.97 -9.68 6.41
N LEU A 148 -14.27 -9.44 6.27
CA LEU A 148 -14.91 -8.17 6.60
C LEU A 148 -14.78 -7.78 8.08
N SER A 149 -14.58 -8.75 8.98
CA SER A 149 -14.30 -8.49 10.40
C SER A 149 -12.99 -7.74 10.63
N LEU A 150 -12.05 -7.78 9.68
CA LEU A 150 -10.83 -6.99 9.74
C LEU A 150 -11.10 -5.48 9.68
N ILE A 151 -12.22 -5.04 9.10
CA ILE A 151 -12.64 -3.63 9.11
C ILE A 151 -12.86 -3.19 10.55
N ASP A 152 -13.61 -3.96 11.34
CA ASP A 152 -13.88 -3.66 12.75
C ASP A 152 -12.56 -3.61 13.54
N LEU A 153 -11.65 -4.54 13.29
CA LEU A 153 -10.33 -4.56 13.93
C LEU A 153 -9.53 -3.28 13.60
N PHE A 154 -9.54 -2.84 12.34
CA PHE A 154 -8.84 -1.63 11.92
C PHE A 154 -9.51 -0.36 12.43
N PHE A 155 -10.83 -0.34 12.66
CA PHE A 155 -11.48 0.74 13.38
C PHE A 155 -10.93 0.84 14.81
N TRP A 156 -10.82 -0.28 15.52
CA TRP A 156 -10.29 -0.29 16.88
C TRP A 156 -8.79 0.06 16.93
N TYR A 157 -7.99 -0.39 15.98
CA TYR A 157 -6.61 0.08 15.85
C TYR A 157 -6.54 1.60 15.60
N SER A 158 -7.45 2.16 14.81
CA SER A 158 -7.47 3.60 14.55
C SER A 158 -7.89 4.41 15.78
N ILE A 159 -8.84 3.90 16.59
CA ILE A 159 -9.24 4.51 17.84
C ILE A 159 -8.05 4.48 18.83
N GLN A 160 -7.38 3.34 18.94
CA GLN A 160 -6.19 3.22 19.76
C GLN A 160 -5.09 4.19 19.32
N SER A 161 -4.82 4.28 18.03
CA SER A 161 -3.84 5.22 17.47
C SER A 161 -4.21 6.68 17.71
N GLU A 162 -5.49 7.05 17.58
CA GLU A 162 -5.96 8.43 17.83
C GLU A 162 -5.79 8.83 19.30
N LEU A 163 -6.09 7.92 20.23
CA LEU A 163 -6.10 8.21 21.65
C LEU A 163 -4.72 8.08 22.32
N PHE A 164 -3.89 7.13 21.86
CA PHE A 164 -2.55 6.88 22.43
C PHE A 164 -1.39 7.35 21.55
N GLY A 165 -1.64 7.66 20.26
CA GLY A 165 -0.58 7.97 19.29
C GLY A 165 0.13 6.75 18.71
N GLU A 166 -0.08 5.56 19.27
CA GLU A 166 0.52 4.29 18.82
C GLU A 166 -0.46 3.12 18.97
N PHE A 167 -0.20 2.03 18.24
CA PHE A 167 -0.93 0.76 18.34
C PHE A 167 -0.04 -0.41 17.91
N GLU A 168 -0.34 -1.60 18.43
CA GLU A 168 0.36 -2.83 18.08
C GLU A 168 -0.37 -3.55 16.94
N LEU A 169 0.17 -3.46 15.72
CA LEU A 169 -0.33 -4.20 14.56
C LEU A 169 0.18 -5.66 14.60
N ARG A 170 -0.68 -6.62 14.92
CA ARG A 170 -0.35 -8.04 14.81
C ARG A 170 -0.48 -8.50 13.37
N HIS A 171 0.44 -9.34 12.92
CA HIS A 171 0.44 -9.90 11.56
C HIS A 171 -0.82 -10.75 11.29
N ILE A 172 -1.29 -10.78 10.03
CA ILE A 172 -2.50 -11.55 9.60
C ILE A 172 -2.46 -13.03 10.03
N ASN A 173 -1.28 -13.64 10.09
CA ASN A 173 -1.14 -15.03 10.51
C ASN A 173 -1.69 -15.31 11.92
N SER A 174 -1.77 -14.28 12.78
CA SER A 174 -2.40 -14.37 14.10
C SER A 174 -3.92 -14.52 14.02
N TYR A 175 -4.52 -14.19 12.88
CA TYR A 175 -5.97 -14.20 12.64
C TYR A 175 -6.39 -15.20 11.57
N PHE A 176 -5.44 -15.96 11.01
CA PHE A 176 -5.69 -16.83 9.87
C PHE A 176 -5.80 -18.30 10.32
N ASN A 177 -6.94 -18.93 9.96
CA ASN A 177 -7.12 -20.35 10.20
C ASN A 177 -6.52 -21.16 9.04
N MET A 178 -5.36 -21.77 9.28
CA MET A 178 -4.65 -22.55 8.27
C MET A 178 -5.44 -23.77 7.76
N ARG A 179 -6.41 -24.31 8.51
CA ARG A 179 -7.18 -25.48 8.08
C ARG A 179 -8.18 -25.14 6.97
N ASN A 180 -8.79 -23.97 7.07
CA ASN A 180 -9.85 -23.53 6.18
C ASN A 180 -9.38 -22.46 5.18
N ALA A 181 -8.16 -21.97 5.33
CA ALA A 181 -7.61 -20.84 4.58
C ALA A 181 -8.53 -19.59 4.58
N ILE A 182 -9.00 -19.20 5.78
CA ILE A 182 -9.87 -18.04 6.03
C ILE A 182 -9.44 -17.30 7.28
N VAL A 183 -9.93 -16.05 7.43
CA VAL A 183 -9.79 -15.27 8.67
C VAL A 183 -10.65 -15.91 9.77
N ASP A 184 -10.11 -16.05 10.96
CA ASP A 184 -10.82 -16.54 12.13
C ASP A 184 -11.48 -15.38 12.87
N ASN A 185 -12.77 -15.23 12.66
CA ASN A 185 -13.55 -14.11 13.21
C ASN A 185 -13.58 -14.11 14.74
N GLN A 186 -13.45 -15.29 15.40
CA GLN A 186 -13.42 -15.34 16.86
C GLN A 186 -12.11 -14.74 17.39
N ILE A 187 -10.98 -15.04 16.74
CA ILE A 187 -9.68 -14.46 17.12
C ILE A 187 -9.69 -12.94 16.89
N VAL A 188 -10.28 -12.48 15.78
CA VAL A 188 -10.46 -11.04 15.51
C VAL A 188 -11.28 -10.39 16.62
N SER A 189 -12.42 -10.97 16.99
CA SER A 189 -13.29 -10.44 18.06
C SER A 189 -12.57 -10.40 19.41
N ASN A 190 -11.81 -11.44 19.76
CA ASN A 190 -11.04 -11.48 20.99
C ASN A 190 -10.01 -10.32 21.03
N ARG A 191 -9.34 -10.05 19.91
CA ARG A 191 -8.38 -8.93 19.83
C ARG A 191 -9.06 -7.57 19.98
N ILE A 192 -10.24 -7.40 19.41
CA ILE A 192 -11.03 -6.19 19.57
C ILE A 192 -11.35 -5.97 21.06
N GLU A 193 -11.79 -7.01 21.78
CA GLU A 193 -12.07 -6.88 23.22
C GLU A 193 -10.80 -6.57 24.03
N GLU A 194 -9.64 -7.17 23.71
CA GLU A 194 -8.36 -6.81 24.33
C GLU A 194 -8.05 -5.31 24.18
N ILE A 195 -8.28 -4.74 22.96
CA ILE A 195 -8.06 -3.32 22.71
C ILE A 195 -9.01 -2.45 23.52
N LYS A 196 -10.32 -2.81 23.55
CA LYS A 196 -11.34 -2.09 24.33
C LYS A 196 -11.01 -2.08 25.83
N GLU A 197 -10.68 -3.26 26.38
CA GLU A 197 -10.31 -3.37 27.79
C GLU A 197 -9.05 -2.55 28.09
N GLY A 198 -8.05 -2.56 27.21
CA GLY A 198 -6.86 -1.73 27.32
C GLY A 198 -7.20 -0.25 27.39
N LEU A 199 -8.08 0.24 26.51
CA LEU A 199 -8.51 1.63 26.48
C LEU A 199 -9.28 2.02 27.76
N ILE A 200 -10.20 1.16 28.23
CA ILE A 200 -10.97 1.39 29.47
C ILE A 200 -10.02 1.44 30.68
N ASN A 201 -9.02 0.57 30.76
CA ASN A 201 -8.03 0.55 31.84
C ASN A 201 -7.16 1.82 31.87
N HIS A 202 -7.07 2.54 30.75
CA HIS A 202 -6.42 3.86 30.65
C HIS A 202 -7.43 5.03 30.85
N ASN A 203 -8.57 4.77 31.47
CA ASN A 203 -9.60 5.73 31.83
C ASN A 203 -10.36 6.38 30.65
N TYR A 204 -10.36 5.77 29.47
CA TYR A 204 -11.27 6.20 28.39
C TYR A 204 -12.67 5.66 28.67
N THR A 205 -13.69 6.52 28.55
CA THR A 205 -15.08 6.11 28.83
C THR A 205 -15.67 5.32 27.68
N LYS A 206 -16.64 4.45 27.98
CA LYS A 206 -17.34 3.67 26.95
C LYS A 206 -18.06 4.57 25.94
N GLU A 207 -18.66 5.65 26.40
CA GLU A 207 -19.35 6.64 25.56
C GLU A 207 -18.39 7.25 24.53
N LEU A 208 -17.17 7.64 24.94
CA LEU A 208 -16.15 8.18 24.03
C LEU A 208 -15.72 7.14 22.99
N LEU A 209 -15.57 5.88 23.40
CA LEU A 209 -15.18 4.80 22.50
C LEU A 209 -16.29 4.50 21.48
N GLU A 210 -17.56 4.50 21.91
CA GLU A 210 -18.72 4.33 21.02
C GLU A 210 -18.85 5.49 20.03
N GLU A 211 -18.74 6.75 20.47
CA GLU A 211 -18.74 7.92 19.59
C GLU A 211 -17.59 7.84 18.55
N SER A 212 -16.41 7.42 18.99
CA SER A 212 -15.26 7.25 18.11
C SER A 212 -15.48 6.15 17.06
N LEU A 213 -16.13 5.05 17.44
CA LEU A 213 -16.47 3.97 16.52
C LEU A 213 -17.51 4.42 15.49
N ILE A 214 -18.59 5.06 15.92
CA ILE A 214 -19.65 5.60 15.05
C ILE A 214 -19.05 6.50 13.96
N LYS A 215 -18.11 7.39 14.30
CA LYS A 215 -17.43 8.26 13.32
C LYS A 215 -16.70 7.48 12.22
N ARG A 216 -16.13 6.29 12.55
CA ARG A 216 -15.47 5.42 11.55
C ARG A 216 -16.50 4.72 10.68
N GLU A 217 -17.56 4.20 11.29
CA GLU A 217 -18.66 3.52 10.59
C GLU A 217 -19.40 4.47 9.64
N GLU A 218 -19.59 5.74 10.03
CA GLU A 218 -20.13 6.77 9.14
C GLU A 218 -19.22 7.11 7.96
N LYS A 219 -17.89 7.06 8.17
CA LYS A 219 -16.90 7.38 7.14
C LYS A 219 -16.64 6.20 6.20
N PHE A 220 -16.70 4.99 6.70
CA PHE A 220 -16.40 3.76 5.96
C PHE A 220 -17.47 2.71 6.20
N GLU A 221 -18.28 2.48 5.18
CA GLU A 221 -19.24 1.39 5.18
C GLU A 221 -18.53 0.02 5.28
N LYS A 222 -19.14 -0.95 5.93
CA LYS A 222 -18.62 -2.32 6.02
C LYS A 222 -18.80 -3.06 4.69
N SER A 223 -17.86 -2.85 3.79
CA SER A 223 -17.86 -3.34 2.40
C SER A 223 -16.50 -3.85 1.97
N ILE A 224 -16.45 -4.55 0.84
CA ILE A 224 -15.19 -4.98 0.21
C ILE A 224 -14.32 -3.77 -0.16
N ASP A 225 -14.93 -2.69 -0.64
CA ASP A 225 -14.19 -1.48 -1.00
C ASP A 225 -13.52 -0.85 0.22
N SER A 226 -14.21 -0.76 1.35
CA SER A 226 -13.62 -0.31 2.61
C SER A 226 -12.54 -1.27 3.10
N LEU A 227 -12.75 -2.58 3.01
CA LEU A 227 -11.73 -3.58 3.36
C LEU A 227 -10.43 -3.33 2.58
N LEU A 228 -10.55 -3.20 1.24
CA LEU A 228 -9.42 -2.93 0.35
C LEU A 228 -8.82 -1.54 0.51
N LYS A 229 -9.47 -0.63 1.24
CA LYS A 229 -9.01 0.74 1.46
C LYS A 229 -8.33 0.93 2.80
N ILE A 230 -8.92 0.43 3.90
CA ILE A 230 -8.48 0.75 5.26
C ILE A 230 -7.69 -0.36 5.96
N VAL A 231 -7.75 -1.60 5.47
CA VAL A 231 -6.95 -2.71 6.02
C VAL A 231 -5.58 -2.73 5.35
N SER A 232 -4.51 -2.91 6.13
CA SER A 232 -3.14 -2.92 5.60
C SER A 232 -2.97 -3.93 4.46
N GLY A 233 -2.64 -3.44 3.27
CA GLY A 233 -2.30 -4.28 2.12
C GLY A 233 -1.06 -5.11 2.37
N LYS A 234 -0.01 -4.48 2.91
CA LYS A 234 1.30 -5.11 3.12
C LYS A 234 1.33 -6.14 4.26
N ASP A 235 0.58 -5.94 5.35
CA ASP A 235 0.65 -6.79 6.53
C ASP A 235 -0.52 -7.76 6.66
N PHE A 236 -1.63 -7.49 5.95
CA PHE A 236 -2.85 -8.28 6.01
C PHE A 236 -3.26 -8.86 4.66
N LEU A 237 -3.55 -8.03 3.66
CA LEU A 237 -4.23 -8.51 2.45
C LEU A 237 -3.29 -9.29 1.51
N ILE A 238 -2.06 -8.84 1.25
CA ILE A 238 -1.10 -9.63 0.47
C ILE A 238 -0.80 -10.96 1.17
N PRO A 239 -0.39 -10.99 2.45
CA PRO A 239 -0.16 -12.26 3.15
C PRO A 239 -1.40 -13.16 3.22
N LEU A 240 -2.61 -12.59 3.34
CA LEU A 240 -3.85 -13.36 3.27
C LEU A 240 -3.95 -14.14 1.96
N PHE A 241 -3.79 -13.45 0.81
CA PHE A 241 -3.86 -14.11 -0.49
C PHE A 241 -2.68 -15.04 -0.77
N CYS A 242 -1.48 -14.73 -0.26
CA CYS A 242 -0.36 -15.68 -0.28
C CYS A 242 -0.71 -16.98 0.44
N ASN A 243 -1.32 -16.89 1.63
CA ASN A 243 -1.76 -18.06 2.39
C ASN A 243 -2.86 -18.83 1.64
N VAL A 244 -3.83 -18.14 1.04
CA VAL A 244 -4.89 -18.76 0.24
C VAL A 244 -4.32 -19.49 -0.98
N ILE A 245 -3.40 -18.87 -1.73
CA ILE A 245 -2.73 -19.48 -2.89
C ILE A 245 -1.94 -20.72 -2.43
N ASN A 246 -1.15 -20.59 -1.37
CA ASN A 246 -0.34 -21.68 -0.85
C ASN A 246 -1.18 -22.87 -0.37
N HIS A 247 -2.34 -22.60 0.19
CA HIS A 247 -3.22 -23.66 0.70
C HIS A 247 -4.08 -24.31 -0.40
N ARG A 248 -4.60 -23.51 -1.34
CA ARG A 248 -5.65 -23.97 -2.27
C ARG A 248 -5.14 -24.29 -3.67
N VAL A 249 -3.99 -23.76 -4.07
CA VAL A 249 -3.46 -23.90 -5.44
C VAL A 249 -2.12 -24.60 -5.46
N CYS A 250 -1.08 -24.02 -4.86
CA CYS A 250 0.27 -24.56 -4.88
C CYS A 250 1.10 -24.04 -3.70
N SER A 251 1.84 -24.92 -3.04
CA SER A 251 2.72 -24.51 -1.95
C SER A 251 4.03 -23.94 -2.50
N ILE A 252 4.23 -22.64 -2.32
CA ILE A 252 5.41 -21.91 -2.80
C ILE A 252 5.91 -20.98 -1.70
N SER A 253 7.23 -20.95 -1.51
CA SER A 253 7.90 -20.01 -0.63
C SER A 253 8.54 -18.91 -1.47
N LEU A 254 7.96 -17.71 -1.44
CA LEU A 254 8.51 -16.51 -2.05
C LEU A 254 8.67 -15.43 -0.99
N PRO A 255 9.70 -14.57 -1.10
CA PRO A 255 9.80 -13.37 -0.28
C PRO A 255 8.63 -12.41 -0.56
N LYS A 256 8.30 -11.56 0.41
CA LYS A 256 7.16 -10.62 0.33
C LYS A 256 7.27 -9.70 -0.88
N GLU A 257 8.46 -9.24 -1.19
CA GLU A 257 8.77 -8.35 -2.31
C GLU A 257 8.46 -9.02 -3.67
N ALA A 258 8.72 -10.33 -3.79
CA ALA A 258 8.38 -11.08 -5.00
C ALA A 258 6.86 -11.19 -5.19
N TRP A 259 6.09 -11.41 -4.12
CA TRP A 259 4.62 -11.40 -4.18
C TRP A 259 4.08 -10.04 -4.63
N LYS A 260 4.57 -8.94 -4.03
CA LYS A 260 4.21 -7.57 -4.42
C LYS A 260 4.48 -7.34 -5.92
N TYR A 261 5.69 -7.71 -6.36
CA TYR A 261 6.09 -7.58 -7.76
C TYR A 261 5.17 -8.36 -8.71
N HIS A 262 4.86 -9.62 -8.40
CA HIS A 262 3.93 -10.42 -9.21
C HIS A 262 2.55 -9.77 -9.31
N PHE A 263 1.97 -9.33 -8.20
CA PHE A 263 0.68 -8.66 -8.19
C PHE A 263 0.70 -7.36 -9.00
N SER A 264 1.78 -6.57 -8.93
CA SER A 264 1.90 -5.31 -9.67
C SER A 264 1.92 -5.49 -11.19
N LYS A 265 2.31 -6.66 -11.70
CA LYS A 265 2.38 -6.95 -13.14
C LYS A 265 1.01 -7.00 -13.81
N THR A 266 -0.02 -7.42 -13.11
CA THR A 266 -1.32 -7.77 -13.70
C THR A 266 -2.53 -7.14 -13.00
N CYS A 267 -2.32 -6.37 -11.92
CA CYS A 267 -3.42 -5.69 -11.22
C CYS A 267 -4.19 -4.73 -12.14
N ASN A 268 -5.47 -4.54 -11.83
CA ASN A 268 -6.25 -3.46 -12.39
C ASN A 268 -5.74 -2.11 -11.85
N LEU A 269 -5.63 -1.10 -12.71
CA LEU A 269 -5.06 0.21 -12.39
C LEU A 269 -6.12 1.30 -12.16
N ASP A 270 -7.42 0.97 -12.29
CA ASP A 270 -8.51 1.96 -12.23
C ASP A 270 -8.51 2.75 -10.92
N ARG A 271 -8.18 2.07 -9.81
CA ARG A 271 -8.10 2.70 -8.47
C ARG A 271 -6.91 3.67 -8.31
N LEU A 272 -5.95 3.67 -9.23
CA LEU A 272 -4.77 4.54 -9.24
C LEU A 272 -4.95 5.78 -10.13
N GLY A 273 -6.16 6.05 -10.60
CA GLY A 273 -6.44 7.17 -11.51
C GLY A 273 -6.01 8.54 -10.95
N GLU A 274 -6.22 8.79 -9.67
CA GLU A 274 -5.80 10.05 -9.03
C GLU A 274 -4.27 10.16 -8.90
N LEU A 275 -3.57 9.07 -8.60
CA LEU A 275 -2.10 9.04 -8.61
C LEU A 275 -1.56 9.32 -10.01
N LYS A 276 -2.17 8.75 -11.06
CA LYS A 276 -1.82 9.05 -12.45
C LYS A 276 -1.97 10.53 -12.76
N LYS A 277 -3.09 11.16 -12.36
CA LYS A 277 -3.31 12.60 -12.52
C LYS A 277 -2.25 13.42 -11.78
N ALA A 278 -1.89 13.05 -10.56
CA ALA A 278 -0.86 13.72 -9.79
C ALA A 278 0.51 13.66 -10.47
N ILE A 279 0.91 12.52 -11.02
CA ILE A 279 2.16 12.37 -11.78
C ILE A 279 2.16 13.27 -13.02
N ILE A 280 1.09 13.26 -13.79
CA ILE A 280 0.97 14.10 -15.00
C ILE A 280 0.99 15.59 -14.62
N SER A 281 0.25 15.99 -13.60
CA SER A 281 0.18 17.38 -13.13
C SER A 281 1.54 17.88 -12.66
N ALA A 282 2.32 17.10 -11.92
CA ALA A 282 3.67 17.47 -11.48
C ALA A 282 4.60 17.75 -12.68
N CYS A 283 4.50 16.96 -13.75
CA CYS A 283 5.26 17.21 -14.98
C CYS A 283 4.83 18.50 -15.68
N LEU A 284 3.53 18.77 -15.78
CA LEU A 284 2.98 19.95 -16.48
C LEU A 284 3.28 21.25 -15.74
N VAL A 285 3.11 21.27 -14.41
CA VAL A 285 3.41 22.46 -13.58
C VAL A 285 4.89 22.86 -13.68
N TYR A 286 5.78 21.87 -13.70
CA TYR A 286 7.20 22.15 -13.90
C TYR A 286 7.52 22.75 -15.27
N GLN A 287 6.89 22.27 -16.35
CA GLN A 287 7.07 22.81 -17.69
C GLN A 287 6.62 24.28 -17.79
N GLN A 288 5.48 24.63 -17.18
CA GLN A 288 4.95 25.99 -17.18
C GLN A 288 5.90 26.96 -16.44
N LYS A 289 6.38 26.59 -15.24
CA LYS A 289 7.32 27.40 -14.46
C LYS A 289 8.65 27.70 -15.22
N ASN A 290 9.08 26.78 -16.11
CA ASN A 290 10.31 26.97 -16.89
C ASN A 290 10.10 27.68 -18.23
N THR A 291 8.88 27.87 -18.69
CA THR A 291 8.59 28.67 -19.90
C THR A 291 8.32 30.13 -19.58
N GLU A 292 8.08 30.48 -18.32
CA GLU A 292 7.86 31.87 -17.84
C GLU A 292 9.15 32.54 -17.33
N ASN A 293 10.26 31.81 -17.21
CA ASN A 293 11.60 32.30 -16.88
C ASN A 293 12.52 32.29 -18.10
#